data_650e2ee28eed81641384bab18b56eac7
#
_entry.id   650e2ee28eed81641384bab18b56eac7
#
_cell.length_a   1.000
_cell.length_b   1.000
_cell.length_c   1.000
_cell.angle_alpha   90.00
_cell.angle_beta   90.00
_cell.angle_gamma   90.00
#
_symmetry.space_group_name_H-M   'P 1'
#
loop_
_entity.id
_entity.type
_entity.pdbx_description
1 polymer ?
#
loop_
_entity_poly.entity_id
_entity_poly.type
_entity_poly.pdbx_seq_one_letter_code
_entity_poly.pdbx_strand_id
1 'polypeptide(L)'
;EAGEAFERLIDHPAWIEHMKLFVGGQGTFDHAHGPLFIDENFVNLRGAGKAIGMHSGGYPSILRNQYRFHGGRFMCGQVNALIALTNIGLGDGGTVIVPGSHKSNFEHPDLKKVAMRSEGFGELIEGAIEIQMAAGDVLVFVDGLCHGSAKRSNSGIRRIAVYRYGPSWGNFRHQYRPSKELLKRLTPERRQMVAPYIMWDSEFNQPEKTHA
;
A
#
# COMPACT_ATOMS: atom_id res chain seq x y z
N GLU A 1 -7.84 -14.16 -5.95
CA GLU A 1 -6.82 -15.13 -5.53
C GLU A 1 -6.06 -15.60 -6.76
N ALA A 2 -4.99 -14.89 -7.08
CA ALA A 2 -4.32 -14.99 -8.37
C ALA A 2 -3.18 -16.05 -8.41
N GLY A 3 -3.01 -16.84 -7.36
CA GLY A 3 -2.05 -17.93 -7.28
C GLY A 3 -0.74 -17.62 -6.56
N GLU A 4 0.11 -18.64 -6.44
CA GLU A 4 1.32 -18.67 -5.61
C GLU A 4 2.30 -17.51 -5.87
N ALA A 5 2.44 -17.07 -7.12
CA ALA A 5 3.33 -15.95 -7.44
C ALA A 5 2.93 -14.66 -6.68
N PHE A 6 1.63 -14.39 -6.55
CA PHE A 6 1.12 -13.26 -5.79
C PHE A 6 1.12 -13.53 -4.28
N GLU A 7 0.94 -14.78 -3.85
CA GLU A 7 1.03 -15.15 -2.45
C GLU A 7 2.44 -14.91 -1.88
N ARG A 8 3.49 -15.13 -2.68
CA ARG A 8 4.89 -14.84 -2.31
C ARG A 8 5.18 -13.34 -2.16
N LEU A 9 4.35 -12.46 -2.70
CA LEU A 9 4.51 -11.01 -2.52
C LEU A 9 3.96 -10.52 -1.18
N ILE A 10 3.18 -11.32 -0.45
CA ILE A 10 2.56 -10.92 0.82
C ILE A 10 3.62 -10.55 1.87
N ASP A 11 4.70 -11.32 1.96
CA ASP A 11 5.77 -11.16 2.94
C ASP A 11 7.16 -11.10 2.28
N HIS A 12 7.23 -10.55 1.08
CA HIS A 12 8.45 -10.55 0.30
C HIS A 12 9.60 -9.83 1.04
N PRO A 13 10.80 -10.44 1.14
CA PRO A 13 11.90 -9.93 1.98
C PRO A 13 12.41 -8.54 1.58
N ALA A 14 12.24 -8.14 0.33
CA ALA A 14 12.68 -6.82 -0.12
C ALA A 14 11.94 -5.65 0.54
N TRP A 15 10.74 -5.85 1.09
CA TRP A 15 9.97 -4.75 1.69
C TRP A 15 9.32 -5.04 3.03
N ILE A 16 9.12 -6.30 3.42
CA ILE A 16 8.30 -6.63 4.57
C ILE A 16 8.79 -6.00 5.88
N GLU A 17 10.11 -5.91 6.07
CA GLU A 17 10.69 -5.28 7.26
C GLU A 17 10.46 -3.76 7.28
N HIS A 18 10.45 -3.12 6.11
CA HIS A 18 10.09 -1.70 6.01
C HIS A 18 8.61 -1.47 6.35
N MET A 19 7.73 -2.39 5.93
CA MET A 19 6.30 -2.31 6.29
C MET A 19 6.11 -2.40 7.80
N LYS A 20 6.74 -3.36 8.46
CA LYS A 20 6.71 -3.51 9.92
C LYS A 20 7.24 -2.26 10.62
N LEU A 21 8.36 -1.72 10.14
CA LEU A 21 9.00 -0.54 10.72
C LEU A 21 8.09 0.69 10.66
N PHE A 22 7.51 0.97 9.49
CA PHE A 22 6.70 2.17 9.28
C PHE A 22 5.30 2.10 9.88
N VAL A 23 4.74 0.91 10.02
CA VAL A 23 3.43 0.72 10.64
C VAL A 23 3.52 0.73 12.18
N GLY A 24 4.65 0.39 12.75
CA GLY A 24 4.83 0.46 14.21
C GLY A 24 5.84 -0.53 14.77
N GLY A 25 6.19 -1.55 14.00
CA GLY A 25 7.24 -2.49 14.38
C GLY A 25 6.95 -3.31 15.64
N GLN A 26 8.02 -3.78 16.25
CA GLN A 26 7.97 -4.63 17.43
C GLN A 26 7.39 -3.89 18.65
N GLY A 27 6.51 -4.54 19.39
CA GLY A 27 5.85 -3.99 20.59
C GLY A 27 4.55 -3.24 20.31
N THR A 28 4.11 -3.16 19.04
CA THR A 28 2.84 -2.52 18.66
C THR A 28 1.70 -3.51 18.44
N PHE A 29 1.95 -4.78 18.67
CA PHE A 29 1.00 -5.89 18.51
C PHE A 29 1.18 -6.89 19.63
N ASP A 30 0.18 -7.69 19.89
CA ASP A 30 0.27 -8.83 20.81
C ASP A 30 0.74 -10.12 20.09
N HIS A 31 0.91 -11.19 20.85
CA HIS A 31 1.37 -12.48 20.31
C HIS A 31 0.33 -13.20 19.45
N ALA A 32 -0.94 -12.84 19.56
CA ALA A 32 -2.03 -13.44 18.77
C ALA A 32 -2.20 -12.76 17.42
N HIS A 33 -1.83 -11.47 17.34
CA HIS A 33 -1.95 -10.68 16.12
C HIS A 33 -0.55 -10.25 15.67
N GLY A 34 -0.19 -10.54 14.44
CA GLY A 34 1.03 -10.03 13.84
C GLY A 34 1.03 -8.51 13.73
N PRO A 35 2.17 -7.89 13.37
CA PRO A 35 2.29 -6.42 13.31
C PRO A 35 1.50 -5.80 12.15
N LEU A 36 1.20 -6.58 11.13
CA LEU A 36 0.65 -6.11 9.86
C LEU A 36 -0.61 -6.84 9.47
N PHE A 37 -1.47 -6.15 8.73
CA PHE A 37 -2.46 -6.79 7.87
C PHE A 37 -2.46 -6.15 6.48
N ILE A 38 -2.96 -6.88 5.48
CA ILE A 38 -3.18 -6.36 4.13
C ILE A 38 -4.55 -5.71 4.07
N ASP A 39 -4.56 -4.38 4.04
CA ASP A 39 -5.78 -3.57 3.97
C ASP A 39 -6.41 -3.65 2.57
N GLU A 40 -5.59 -3.75 1.53
CA GLU A 40 -6.03 -3.88 0.15
C GLU A 40 -4.91 -4.43 -0.73
N ASN A 41 -5.26 -5.30 -1.69
CA ASN A 41 -4.36 -5.70 -2.77
C ASN A 41 -5.12 -5.81 -4.09
N PHE A 42 -4.47 -5.44 -5.17
CA PHE A 42 -5.03 -5.53 -6.51
C PHE A 42 -3.95 -5.40 -7.59
N VAL A 43 -4.29 -5.74 -8.81
CA VAL A 43 -3.46 -5.43 -9.99
C VAL A 43 -4.11 -4.27 -10.75
N ASN A 44 -3.35 -3.22 -10.94
CA ASN A 44 -3.74 -2.08 -11.75
C ASN A 44 -3.29 -2.31 -13.19
N LEU A 45 -4.26 -2.47 -14.08
CA LEU A 45 -4.06 -2.58 -15.53
C LEU A 45 -4.51 -1.27 -16.19
N ARG A 46 -3.60 -0.56 -16.85
CA ARG A 46 -3.91 0.75 -17.38
C ARG A 46 -3.42 0.92 -18.81
N GLY A 47 -4.37 1.12 -19.71
CA GLY A 47 -4.14 1.58 -21.09
C GLY A 47 -3.92 3.09 -21.17
N ALA A 48 -3.85 3.63 -22.39
CA ALA A 48 -3.81 5.08 -22.60
C ALA A 48 -5.02 5.77 -21.96
N GLY A 49 -4.82 6.94 -21.38
CA GLY A 49 -5.90 7.64 -20.67
C GLY A 49 -5.40 8.77 -19.78
N LYS A 50 -6.35 9.41 -19.10
CA LYS A 50 -6.13 10.58 -18.25
C LYS A 50 -5.26 10.26 -17.03
N ALA A 51 -4.65 11.28 -16.43
CA ALA A 51 -3.97 11.19 -15.16
C ALA A 51 -4.91 10.71 -14.04
N ILE A 52 -4.36 10.10 -12.99
CA ILE A 52 -5.07 9.90 -11.72
C ILE A 52 -4.72 11.08 -10.82
N GLY A 53 -5.74 11.80 -10.36
CA GLY A 53 -5.57 13.01 -9.58
C GLY A 53 -4.71 12.80 -8.35
N MET A 54 -3.90 13.80 -8.02
CA MET A 54 -3.11 13.82 -6.79
C MET A 54 -4.04 13.85 -5.58
N HIS A 55 -3.70 13.09 -4.56
CA HIS A 55 -4.48 12.93 -3.35
C HIS A 55 -3.58 12.59 -2.16
N SER A 56 -4.17 12.42 -0.98
CA SER A 56 -3.45 12.26 0.30
C SER A 56 -2.62 13.50 0.67
N GLY A 57 -1.54 13.35 1.39
CA GLY A 57 -0.71 14.49 1.76
C GLY A 57 -1.32 15.37 2.85
N GLY A 58 -1.59 14.80 4.02
CA GLY A 58 -1.99 15.58 5.20
C GLY A 58 -3.50 15.81 5.34
N TYR A 59 -4.34 14.97 4.73
CA TYR A 59 -5.79 15.03 4.98
C TYR A 59 -6.10 14.84 6.47
N PRO A 60 -6.66 15.84 7.16
CA PRO A 60 -6.80 15.82 8.61
C PRO A 60 -7.79 14.78 9.12
N SER A 61 -8.75 14.38 8.29
CA SER A 61 -9.83 13.45 8.64
C SER A 61 -9.49 11.98 8.41
N ILE A 62 -8.35 11.66 7.80
CA ILE A 62 -8.00 10.29 7.43
C ILE A 62 -6.83 9.80 8.29
N LEU A 63 -7.10 8.94 9.26
CA LEU A 63 -6.10 8.46 10.22
C LEU A 63 -4.89 7.77 9.58
N ARG A 64 -5.09 7.02 8.51
CA ARG A 64 -3.99 6.35 7.80
C ARG A 64 -3.00 7.30 7.12
N ASN A 65 -3.44 8.55 6.85
CA ASN A 65 -2.62 9.57 6.19
C ASN A 65 -1.87 10.46 7.19
N GLN A 66 -2.08 10.27 8.48
CA GLN A 66 -1.44 11.12 9.48
C GLN A 66 0.05 10.80 9.60
N TYR A 67 0.86 11.86 9.65
CA TYR A 67 2.23 11.79 10.12
C TYR A 67 2.24 11.66 11.64
N ARG A 68 2.80 10.55 12.13
CA ARG A 68 2.97 10.31 13.57
C ARG A 68 4.43 10.08 13.88
N PHE A 69 4.98 10.92 14.73
CA PHE A 69 6.33 10.78 15.21
C PHE A 69 6.30 10.80 16.74
N HIS A 70 6.64 9.68 17.35
CA HIS A 70 6.61 9.51 18.79
C HIS A 70 7.77 8.64 19.26
N GLY A 71 8.42 9.04 20.36
CA GLY A 71 9.55 8.29 20.90
C GLY A 71 10.72 8.09 19.94
N GLY A 72 10.98 9.08 19.05
CA GLY A 72 12.03 8.99 18.05
C GLY A 72 11.69 8.12 16.84
N ARG A 73 10.45 7.65 16.72
CA ARG A 73 10.02 6.77 15.62
C ARG A 73 8.90 7.38 14.80
N PHE A 74 9.01 7.25 13.49
CA PHE A 74 7.92 7.51 12.56
C PHE A 74 6.99 6.31 12.49
N MET A 75 5.69 6.57 12.50
CA MET A 75 4.64 5.57 12.32
C MET A 75 3.55 6.13 11.43
N CYS A 76 2.97 5.30 10.59
CA CYS A 76 1.84 5.65 9.73
C CYS A 76 0.75 4.59 9.77
N GLY A 77 -0.44 4.93 9.30
CA GLY A 77 -1.59 4.02 9.27
C GLY A 77 -1.61 3.10 8.06
N GLN A 78 -0.85 3.42 7.00
CA GLN A 78 -0.79 2.58 5.80
C GLN A 78 0.51 2.79 5.03
N VAL A 79 1.10 1.71 4.53
CA VAL A 79 2.25 1.68 3.64
C VAL A 79 1.89 0.92 2.37
N ASN A 80 2.28 1.47 1.23
CA ASN A 80 2.02 0.89 -0.09
C ASN A 80 3.30 0.30 -0.67
N ALA A 81 3.22 -0.89 -1.24
CA ALA A 81 4.20 -1.46 -2.15
C ALA A 81 3.59 -1.54 -3.55
N LEU A 82 4.13 -0.79 -4.49
CA LEU A 82 3.75 -0.83 -5.90
C LEU A 82 4.84 -1.57 -6.68
N ILE A 83 4.54 -2.77 -7.13
CA ILE A 83 5.46 -3.64 -7.87
C ILE A 83 5.21 -3.43 -9.36
N ALA A 84 6.20 -2.96 -10.09
CA ALA A 84 6.14 -2.80 -11.54
C ALA A 84 6.22 -4.16 -12.23
N LEU A 85 5.12 -4.60 -12.86
CA LEU A 85 5.08 -5.83 -13.65
C LEU A 85 5.46 -5.59 -15.13
N THR A 86 5.59 -4.32 -15.51
CA THR A 86 6.08 -3.86 -16.82
C THR A 86 6.98 -2.65 -16.58
N ASN A 87 7.89 -2.37 -17.53
CA ASN A 87 8.63 -1.11 -17.49
C ASN A 87 7.66 0.08 -17.51
N ILE A 88 8.00 1.12 -16.76
CA ILE A 88 7.23 2.35 -16.61
C ILE A 88 8.20 3.52 -16.87
N GLY A 89 8.17 4.04 -18.09
CA GLY A 89 8.95 5.18 -18.53
C GLY A 89 8.08 6.41 -18.78
N LEU A 90 8.64 7.42 -19.43
CA LEU A 90 7.92 8.61 -19.84
C LEU A 90 6.73 8.27 -20.73
N GLY A 91 5.57 8.85 -20.44
CA GLY A 91 4.32 8.59 -21.18
C GLY A 91 3.62 7.28 -20.79
N ASP A 92 4.18 6.47 -19.91
CA ASP A 92 3.52 5.27 -19.39
C ASP A 92 2.58 5.54 -18.22
N GLY A 93 2.48 6.79 -17.79
CA GLY A 93 1.62 7.19 -16.67
C GLY A 93 2.14 6.70 -15.34
N GLY A 94 3.41 6.96 -15.07
CA GLY A 94 4.09 6.63 -13.83
C GLY A 94 3.41 7.21 -12.60
N THR A 95 3.76 6.71 -11.44
CA THR A 95 3.31 7.29 -10.17
C THR A 95 3.95 8.66 -10.00
N VAL A 96 3.12 9.67 -9.74
CA VAL A 96 3.58 11.03 -9.42
C VAL A 96 3.51 11.22 -7.92
N ILE A 97 4.56 11.79 -7.35
CA ILE A 97 4.67 12.03 -5.90
C ILE A 97 5.17 13.46 -5.63
N VAL A 98 4.82 13.98 -4.45
CA VAL A 98 5.47 15.18 -3.88
C VAL A 98 6.39 14.73 -2.75
N PRO A 99 7.72 14.68 -2.96
CA PRO A 99 8.67 14.23 -1.95
C PRO A 99 8.55 15.02 -0.64
N GLY A 100 8.56 14.31 0.50
CA GLY A 100 8.47 14.94 1.82
C GLY A 100 7.05 15.28 2.29
N SER A 101 6.05 15.29 1.41
CA SER A 101 4.66 15.67 1.74
C SER A 101 4.01 14.75 2.79
N HIS A 102 4.51 13.53 2.98
CA HIS A 102 4.05 12.62 4.04
C HIS A 102 4.32 13.14 5.47
N LYS A 103 5.21 14.13 5.61
CA LYS A 103 5.53 14.79 6.89
C LYS A 103 4.63 15.99 7.18
N SER A 104 3.77 16.35 6.24
CA SER A 104 2.85 17.46 6.39
C SER A 104 1.64 17.04 7.25
N ASN A 105 1.16 17.98 8.08
CA ASN A 105 -0.12 17.87 8.80
C ASN A 105 -1.21 18.70 8.13
N PHE A 106 -1.00 19.15 6.92
CA PHE A 106 -1.93 19.92 6.09
C PHE A 106 -1.81 19.50 4.63
N GLU A 107 -2.87 19.69 3.88
CA GLU A 107 -2.91 19.42 2.45
C GLU A 107 -1.97 20.36 1.68
N HIS A 108 -1.35 19.86 0.62
CA HIS A 108 -0.56 20.69 -0.27
C HIS A 108 -1.43 21.85 -0.81
N PRO A 109 -0.95 23.13 -0.76
CA PRO A 109 -1.75 24.29 -1.16
C PRO A 109 -2.34 24.21 -2.58
N ASP A 110 -1.64 23.54 -3.48
CA ASP A 110 -2.07 23.40 -4.88
C ASP A 110 -3.10 22.28 -5.10
N LEU A 111 -3.31 21.36 -4.15
CA LEU A 111 -4.29 20.28 -4.31
C LEU A 111 -5.69 20.82 -4.60
N LYS A 112 -6.12 21.87 -3.92
CA LYS A 112 -7.43 22.50 -4.17
C LYS A 112 -7.51 23.13 -5.55
N LYS A 113 -6.42 23.75 -6.03
CA LYS A 113 -6.36 24.35 -7.37
C LYS A 113 -6.43 23.29 -8.46
N VAL A 114 -5.81 22.14 -8.22
CA VAL A 114 -5.70 21.02 -9.13
C VAL A 114 -7.00 20.21 -9.19
N ALA A 115 -7.67 20.02 -8.06
CA ALA A 115 -8.98 19.34 -7.98
C ALA A 115 -10.08 20.03 -8.81
N MET A 116 -9.94 21.33 -9.10
CA MET A 116 -10.87 22.10 -9.93
C MET A 116 -10.58 21.99 -11.44
N ARG A 117 -9.49 21.36 -11.87
CA ARG A 117 -9.10 21.25 -13.27
C ARG A 117 -9.17 19.78 -13.73
N SER A 118 -9.99 19.49 -14.70
CA SER A 118 -10.28 18.12 -15.17
C SER A 118 -9.19 17.46 -16.03
N GLU A 119 -8.05 18.12 -16.28
CA GLU A 119 -7.01 17.61 -17.17
C GLU A 119 -5.61 17.79 -16.60
N GLY A 120 -4.85 16.70 -16.42
CA GLY A 120 -3.40 16.71 -16.19
C GLY A 120 -2.91 17.08 -14.78
N PHE A 121 -3.30 16.36 -13.78
CA PHE A 121 -3.16 16.74 -12.37
C PHE A 121 -1.75 16.66 -11.74
N GLY A 122 -0.84 15.84 -12.25
CA GLY A 122 0.49 15.66 -11.64
C GLY A 122 1.46 16.80 -11.94
N GLU A 123 1.33 17.42 -13.09
CA GLU A 123 2.28 18.42 -13.61
C GLU A 123 2.06 19.83 -13.02
N LEU A 124 0.99 20.03 -12.25
CA LEU A 124 0.57 21.33 -11.74
C LEU A 124 0.88 21.56 -10.26
N ILE A 125 1.44 20.56 -9.58
CA ILE A 125 1.82 20.66 -8.17
C ILE A 125 3.31 20.93 -8.08
N GLU A 126 3.70 22.03 -7.46
CA GLU A 126 5.10 22.38 -7.26
C GLU A 126 5.86 21.26 -6.53
N GLY A 127 7.02 20.88 -7.05
CA GLY A 127 7.85 19.81 -6.51
C GLY A 127 7.37 18.39 -6.81
N ALA A 128 6.30 18.22 -7.59
CA ALA A 128 5.87 16.87 -8.01
C ALA A 128 6.86 16.26 -9.01
N ILE A 129 7.15 14.97 -8.83
CA ILE A 129 8.01 14.19 -9.73
C ILE A 129 7.31 12.92 -10.18
N GLU A 130 7.52 12.51 -11.43
CA GLU A 130 7.05 11.23 -11.96
C GLU A 130 8.12 10.16 -11.75
N ILE A 131 7.74 9.04 -11.16
CA ILE A 131 8.63 7.91 -10.87
C ILE A 131 8.66 6.97 -12.07
N GLN A 132 9.86 6.73 -12.59
CA GLN A 132 10.12 5.70 -13.59
C GLN A 132 10.59 4.42 -12.92
N MET A 133 10.20 3.26 -13.43
CA MET A 133 10.50 1.95 -12.84
C MET A 133 10.80 0.93 -13.93
N ALA A 134 11.78 0.09 -13.71
CA ALA A 134 11.94 -1.13 -14.49
C ALA A 134 10.95 -2.21 -14.01
N ALA A 135 10.64 -3.17 -14.86
CA ALA A 135 9.88 -4.35 -14.42
C ALA A 135 10.66 -5.09 -13.32
N GLY A 136 9.98 -5.36 -12.21
CA GLY A 136 10.57 -5.93 -10.99
C GLY A 136 10.92 -4.89 -9.92
N ASP A 137 10.98 -3.61 -10.23
CA ASP A 137 11.16 -2.58 -9.22
C ASP A 137 9.94 -2.45 -8.32
N VAL A 138 10.18 -2.01 -7.08
CA VAL A 138 9.13 -1.74 -6.10
C VAL A 138 9.26 -0.31 -5.57
N LEU A 139 8.19 0.45 -5.70
CA LEU A 139 8.03 1.75 -5.06
C LEU A 139 7.31 1.57 -3.72
N VAL A 140 8.02 1.87 -2.63
CA VAL A 140 7.46 1.84 -1.27
C VAL A 140 7.21 3.26 -0.79
N PHE A 141 5.99 3.54 -0.36
CA PHE A 141 5.64 4.84 0.22
C PHE A 141 4.47 4.72 1.20
N VAL A 142 4.42 5.66 2.15
CA VAL A 142 3.31 5.76 3.12
C VAL A 142 2.12 6.47 2.49
N ASP A 143 0.90 6.06 2.82
CA ASP A 143 -0.33 6.59 2.21
C ASP A 143 -0.53 8.11 2.46
N GLY A 144 0.14 8.64 3.48
CA GLY A 144 0.20 10.09 3.74
C GLY A 144 1.01 10.89 2.71
N LEU A 145 1.76 10.26 1.81
CA LEU A 145 2.45 10.94 0.73
C LEU A 145 1.44 11.48 -0.30
N CYS A 146 1.55 12.75 -0.67
CA CYS A 146 0.77 13.30 -1.78
C CYS A 146 1.18 12.61 -3.08
N HIS A 147 0.27 11.88 -3.70
CA HIS A 147 0.56 11.05 -4.86
C HIS A 147 -0.61 10.93 -5.82
N GLY A 148 -0.30 10.51 -7.04
CA GLY A 148 -1.25 10.23 -8.10
C GLY A 148 -0.58 9.47 -9.24
N SER A 149 -1.03 9.62 -10.46
CA SER A 149 -0.32 9.09 -11.64
C SER A 149 -0.38 10.07 -12.79
N ALA A 150 0.68 10.14 -13.58
CA ALA A 150 0.74 10.90 -14.80
C ALA A 150 -0.27 10.39 -15.85
N LYS A 151 -0.55 11.20 -16.86
CA LYS A 151 -1.29 10.78 -18.05
C LYS A 151 -0.52 9.66 -18.76
N ARG A 152 -1.24 8.62 -19.20
CA ARG A 152 -0.65 7.59 -20.05
C ARG A 152 -0.96 7.90 -21.52
N SER A 153 0.07 8.13 -22.32
CA SER A 153 0.00 8.39 -23.76
C SER A 153 0.52 7.24 -24.61
N ASN A 154 1.39 6.38 -24.06
CA ASN A 154 1.97 5.25 -24.77
C ASN A 154 0.93 4.14 -25.01
N SER A 155 1.12 3.39 -26.08
CA SER A 155 0.34 2.19 -26.39
C SER A 155 0.58 1.05 -25.41
N GLY A 156 -0.23 0.00 -25.47
CA GLY A 156 -0.12 -1.16 -24.61
C GLY A 156 -0.73 -0.94 -23.21
N ILE A 157 -0.34 -1.76 -22.25
CA ILE A 157 -0.92 -1.78 -20.91
C ILE A 157 0.20 -1.72 -19.86
N ARG A 158 0.16 -0.70 -19.00
CA ARG A 158 0.96 -0.66 -17.78
C ARG A 158 0.36 -1.61 -16.74
N ARG A 159 1.19 -2.41 -16.09
CA ARG A 159 0.77 -3.37 -15.05
C ARG A 159 1.54 -3.10 -13.77
N ILE A 160 0.81 -2.90 -12.68
CA ILE A 160 1.37 -2.72 -11.33
C ILE A 160 0.57 -3.61 -10.38
N ALA A 161 1.25 -4.45 -9.60
CA ALA A 161 0.65 -5.08 -8.44
C ALA A 161 0.77 -4.14 -7.24
N VAL A 162 -0.31 -3.98 -6.50
CA VAL A 162 -0.38 -3.08 -5.34
C VAL A 162 -0.69 -3.91 -4.11
N TYR A 163 0.14 -3.75 -3.08
CA TYR A 163 -0.08 -4.31 -1.74
C TYR A 163 -0.05 -3.16 -0.73
N ARG A 164 -1.11 -3.04 0.05
CA ARG A 164 -1.28 -2.01 1.07
C ARG A 164 -1.30 -2.65 2.44
N TYR A 165 -0.34 -2.25 3.28
CA TYR A 165 -0.18 -2.80 4.62
C TYR A 165 -0.60 -1.76 5.65
N GLY A 166 -1.40 -2.18 6.60
CA GLY A 166 -1.77 -1.41 7.78
C GLY A 166 -1.38 -2.13 9.06
N PRO A 167 -1.51 -1.46 10.22
CA PRO A 167 -1.34 -2.12 11.50
C PRO A 167 -2.46 -3.13 11.72
N SER A 168 -2.17 -4.28 12.29
CA SER A 168 -3.13 -5.36 12.48
C SER A 168 -4.38 -4.95 13.29
N TRP A 169 -4.26 -3.92 14.13
CA TRP A 169 -5.38 -3.37 14.91
C TRP A 169 -6.25 -2.35 14.14
N GLY A 170 -5.87 -1.95 12.92
CA GLY A 170 -6.57 -0.92 12.15
C GLY A 170 -7.02 -1.42 10.78
N ASN A 171 -8.32 -1.52 10.57
CA ASN A 171 -8.90 -1.79 9.26
C ASN A 171 -9.60 -0.52 8.76
N PHE A 172 -9.11 0.06 7.68
CA PHE A 172 -9.58 1.36 7.15
C PHE A 172 -10.44 1.25 5.90
N ARG A 173 -10.48 0.08 5.28
CA ARG A 173 -11.14 -0.14 3.98
C ARG A 173 -12.20 -1.22 4.05
N HIS A 174 -12.35 -1.96 3.00
CA HIS A 174 -13.35 -3.01 2.88
C HIS A 174 -12.93 -4.25 3.66
N GLN A 175 -13.89 -4.90 4.30
CA GLN A 175 -13.66 -6.22 4.84
C GLN A 175 -13.34 -7.19 3.71
N TYR A 176 -12.09 -7.60 3.63
CA TYR A 176 -11.67 -8.70 2.80
C TYR A 176 -11.93 -10.01 3.54
N ARG A 177 -12.59 -10.96 2.87
CA ARG A 177 -12.79 -12.29 3.40
C ARG A 177 -12.04 -13.28 2.52
N PRO A 178 -10.86 -13.73 2.94
CA PRO A 178 -10.10 -14.72 2.19
C PRO A 178 -10.86 -16.03 2.12
N SER A 179 -10.70 -16.76 0.99
CA SER A 179 -11.28 -18.10 0.87
C SER A 179 -10.57 -19.09 1.79
N LYS A 180 -11.25 -20.17 2.16
CA LYS A 180 -10.63 -21.25 2.93
C LYS A 180 -9.46 -21.89 2.16
N GLU A 181 -9.58 -21.98 0.85
CA GLU A 181 -8.55 -22.52 -0.04
C GLU A 181 -7.28 -21.66 -0.02
N LEU A 182 -7.43 -20.33 -0.04
CA LEU A 182 -6.29 -19.42 0.13
C LEU A 182 -5.65 -19.61 1.51
N LEU A 183 -6.44 -19.58 2.58
CA LEU A 183 -5.91 -19.70 3.94
C LEU A 183 -5.16 -21.01 4.17
N LYS A 184 -5.58 -22.13 3.55
CA LYS A 184 -4.88 -23.41 3.62
C LYS A 184 -3.49 -23.40 2.98
N ARG A 185 -3.29 -22.60 1.94
CA ARG A 185 -2.00 -22.50 1.21
C ARG A 185 -1.01 -21.53 1.85
N LEU A 186 -1.51 -20.60 2.67
CA LEU A 186 -0.67 -19.58 3.28
C LEU A 186 0.06 -20.10 4.52
N THR A 187 1.28 -19.60 4.74
CA THR A 187 2.00 -19.78 6.00
C THR A 187 1.24 -19.12 7.17
N PRO A 188 1.49 -19.49 8.42
CA PRO A 188 0.88 -18.85 9.58
C PRO A 188 1.04 -17.33 9.55
N GLU A 189 2.24 -16.82 9.23
CA GLU A 189 2.56 -15.40 9.18
C GLU A 189 1.75 -14.68 8.09
N ARG A 190 1.64 -15.26 6.90
CA ARG A 190 0.82 -14.72 5.80
C ARG A 190 -0.66 -14.72 6.15
N ARG A 191 -1.14 -15.76 6.85
CA ARG A 191 -2.54 -15.80 7.32
C ARG A 191 -2.84 -14.65 8.27
N GLN A 192 -1.95 -14.37 9.22
CA GLN A 192 -2.09 -13.22 10.12
C GLN A 192 -2.25 -11.90 9.36
N MET A 193 -1.48 -11.70 8.29
CA MET A 193 -1.55 -10.47 7.48
C MET A 193 -2.82 -10.37 6.63
N VAL A 194 -3.35 -11.50 6.19
CA VAL A 194 -4.51 -11.56 5.30
C VAL A 194 -5.82 -11.59 6.08
N ALA A 195 -5.83 -12.18 7.26
CA ALA A 195 -7.02 -12.40 8.07
C ALA A 195 -6.77 -12.21 9.56
N PRO A 196 -6.35 -11.01 10.02
CA PRO A 196 -5.97 -10.80 11.42
C PRO A 196 -7.13 -10.99 12.41
N TYR A 197 -8.37 -10.80 11.97
CA TYR A 197 -9.55 -10.86 12.84
C TYR A 197 -10.31 -12.19 12.82
N ILE A 198 -9.93 -13.12 11.95
CA ILE A 198 -10.56 -14.46 11.88
C ILE A 198 -9.92 -15.42 12.89
N MET A 199 -8.91 -14.96 13.61
CA MET A 199 -8.06 -15.81 14.43
C MET A 199 -8.79 -16.51 15.58
N TRP A 200 -9.81 -15.88 16.16
CA TRP A 200 -10.47 -16.42 17.34
C TRP A 200 -11.43 -17.59 17.04
N ASP A 201 -11.98 -17.65 15.83
CA ASP A 201 -13.00 -18.63 15.45
C ASP A 201 -12.52 -19.65 14.41
N SER A 202 -11.25 -19.60 13.96
CA SER A 202 -10.85 -20.41 12.83
C SER A 202 -10.09 -21.66 13.24
N GLU A 203 -10.42 -22.74 12.58
CA GLU A 203 -9.67 -24.01 12.60
C GLU A 203 -8.17 -23.86 12.27
N PHE A 204 -7.76 -22.71 11.71
CA PHE A 204 -6.39 -22.41 11.32
C PHE A 204 -5.51 -21.89 12.46
N ASN A 205 -6.08 -21.54 13.60
CA ASN A 205 -5.37 -20.96 14.74
C ASN A 205 -5.41 -21.85 15.99
N GLN A 206 -5.91 -23.04 15.87
CA GLN A 206 -5.73 -24.02 16.92
C GLN A 206 -4.26 -24.42 16.96
N PRO A 207 -3.59 -24.37 18.14
CA PRO A 207 -2.25 -24.93 18.27
C PRO A 207 -2.30 -26.36 17.76
N GLU A 208 -1.31 -26.73 16.94
CA GLU A 208 -1.17 -28.13 16.54
C GLU A 208 -1.28 -28.99 17.80
N LYS A 209 -2.28 -29.84 17.85
CA LYS A 209 -2.37 -30.84 18.91
C LYS A 209 -1.12 -31.70 18.76
N THR A 210 -0.10 -31.40 19.56
CA THR A 210 1.02 -32.28 19.75
C THR A 210 0.42 -33.58 20.27
N HIS A 211 0.29 -34.56 19.40
CA HIS A 211 -0.02 -35.94 19.80
C HIS A 211 1.12 -36.40 20.70
N ALA A 212 0.85 -36.42 22.03
CA ALA A 212 1.70 -37.04 23.03
C ALA A 212 1.63 -38.57 22.86
#